data_bf95e1125c02a2f4cde48a53f774bd4d
#
_entry.id   bf95e1125c02a2f4cde48a53f774bd4d
#
_cell.length_a   1.000
_cell.length_b   1.000
_cell.length_c   1.000
_cell.angle_alpha   90.00
_cell.angle_beta   90.00
_cell.angle_gamma   90.00
#
_symmetry.space_group_name_H-M   'P 1'
#
loop_
_entity.id
_entity.type
_entity.pdbx_description
1 polymer ?
#
loop_
_entity_poly.entity_id
_entity_poly.type
_entity_poly.pdbx_seq_one_letter_code
_entity_poly.pdbx_strand_id
1 'polypeptide(L)'
;MTPAFSHRLAYLACAAALSLSAAGAHAAAPAGEPAYGPELEGFDYPAPVKQFNFTSQGVKLHMAYMDIAPKAKANGRTVVLMHGKNFCGATWKASMDALSGAGYRVVVPDQVGFCKSSKPQHYQYSFQQLAENTRALLESIGVKNATILGHSTGGMLATRYGLMFPQLTEQLVLVNPIGLEDWKALGVPSLGVDKWYQRELQTTAEKIRNYEKSTYYVNTWKPEYEPWVQMLAGMYRGKGKEIVAWNSALLYDMIYTQPVVYEFPLLKMPTLLLIGLKDTTAIGKDAAPEALRPKLGNYPELAQKTVKAIPKATLVTFPEMGHAPQMQDPKAFHEALLKGLAAPR
;
A
#
# COMPACT_ATOMS: atom_id res chain seq x y z
N MET A 1 -59.95 -4.51 -79.87
CA MET A 1 -59.32 -5.62 -80.63
C MET A 1 -58.32 -6.33 -79.73
N THR A 2 -58.68 -7.53 -79.29
CA THR A 2 -57.87 -8.58 -78.73
C THR A 2 -56.95 -9.16 -79.80
N PRO A 3 -55.93 -10.00 -79.51
CA PRO A 3 -55.57 -10.84 -78.41
C PRO A 3 -54.03 -10.87 -78.15
N ALA A 4 -53.42 -11.66 -77.37
CA ALA A 4 -53.39 -13.06 -77.18
C ALA A 4 -52.48 -13.43 -75.98
N PHE A 5 -52.86 -14.50 -75.27
CA PHE A 5 -52.12 -15.23 -74.27
C PHE A 5 -50.93 -15.97 -74.85
N SER A 6 -49.81 -16.09 -74.08
CA SER A 6 -48.91 -17.22 -74.16
C SER A 6 -48.34 -17.56 -72.79
N HIS A 7 -48.73 -18.76 -72.32
CA HIS A 7 -48.18 -19.43 -71.15
C HIS A 7 -46.74 -19.86 -71.37
N ARG A 8 -45.89 -19.63 -70.43
CA ARG A 8 -44.66 -20.42 -70.27
C ARG A 8 -44.56 -20.93 -68.84
N LEU A 9 -44.57 -22.25 -68.72
CA LEU A 9 -44.25 -23.00 -67.53
C LEU A 9 -42.80 -22.65 -67.09
N ALA A 10 -42.64 -22.35 -65.82
CA ALA A 10 -41.31 -22.30 -65.19
C ALA A 10 -41.20 -23.49 -64.21
N TYR A 11 -40.19 -24.30 -64.43
CA TYR A 11 -39.82 -25.44 -63.57
C TYR A 11 -39.27 -24.94 -62.26
N LEU A 12 -39.86 -25.43 -61.12
CA LEU A 12 -39.25 -25.28 -59.80
C LEU A 12 -38.13 -26.29 -59.70
N ALA A 13 -36.88 -25.82 -59.56
CA ALA A 13 -35.77 -26.58 -59.13
C ALA A 13 -35.57 -26.33 -57.62
N CYS A 14 -35.91 -27.28 -56.76
CA CYS A 14 -35.58 -27.29 -55.34
C CYS A 14 -34.07 -27.57 -55.17
N ALA A 15 -33.31 -26.50 -54.87
CA ALA A 15 -31.95 -26.67 -54.40
C ALA A 15 -31.99 -26.77 -52.85
N ALA A 16 -31.75 -27.94 -52.30
CA ALA A 16 -31.54 -28.15 -50.88
C ALA A 16 -30.15 -27.61 -50.50
N ALA A 17 -30.11 -26.45 -49.84
CA ALA A 17 -28.90 -25.93 -49.25
C ALA A 17 -28.62 -26.61 -47.88
N LEU A 18 -27.64 -27.51 -47.84
CA LEU A 18 -27.08 -27.99 -46.59
C LEU A 18 -26.32 -26.83 -45.94
N SER A 19 -26.89 -26.27 -44.89
CA SER A 19 -26.19 -25.37 -44.01
C SER A 19 -25.31 -26.19 -43.05
N LEU A 20 -24.00 -26.30 -43.34
CA LEU A 20 -22.98 -26.68 -42.36
C LEU A 20 -22.90 -25.60 -41.30
N SER A 21 -23.46 -25.83 -40.14
CA SER A 21 -23.20 -25.05 -38.93
C SER A 21 -21.76 -25.31 -38.48
N ALA A 22 -20.82 -24.46 -38.87
CA ALA A 22 -19.52 -24.43 -38.25
C ALA A 22 -19.70 -23.96 -36.81
N ALA A 23 -19.74 -24.91 -35.87
CA ALA A 23 -19.58 -24.61 -34.46
C ALA A 23 -18.17 -24.01 -34.28
N GLY A 24 -18.05 -22.69 -34.36
CA GLY A 24 -16.85 -22.00 -33.97
C GLY A 24 -16.55 -22.29 -32.51
N ALA A 25 -15.53 -23.09 -32.22
CA ALA A 25 -14.97 -23.20 -30.90
C ALA A 25 -14.49 -21.79 -30.53
N HIS A 26 -15.28 -21.08 -29.72
CA HIS A 26 -14.82 -19.91 -29.03
C HIS A 26 -13.72 -20.40 -28.09
N ALA A 27 -12.46 -20.19 -28.49
CA ALA A 27 -11.36 -20.26 -27.55
C ALA A 27 -11.72 -19.28 -26.43
N ALA A 28 -11.82 -19.80 -25.19
CA ALA A 28 -12.00 -18.95 -24.03
C ALA A 28 -10.90 -17.89 -24.10
N ALA A 29 -11.30 -16.61 -24.07
CA ALA A 29 -10.34 -15.52 -23.96
C ALA A 29 -9.44 -15.84 -22.76
N PRO A 30 -8.12 -15.60 -22.83
CA PRO A 30 -7.24 -15.79 -21.70
C PRO A 30 -7.87 -15.11 -20.50
N ALA A 31 -7.91 -15.79 -19.34
CA ALA A 31 -8.51 -15.25 -18.12
C ALA A 31 -7.97 -13.84 -17.94
N GLY A 32 -8.85 -12.83 -18.03
CA GLY A 32 -8.46 -11.43 -17.99
C GLY A 32 -7.76 -11.16 -16.67
N GLU A 33 -6.86 -10.19 -16.67
CA GLU A 33 -6.22 -9.74 -15.43
C GLU A 33 -7.29 -9.42 -14.36
N PRO A 34 -7.07 -9.76 -13.07
CA PRO A 34 -8.10 -9.64 -12.04
C PRO A 34 -8.57 -8.17 -11.88
N ALA A 35 -9.87 -7.97 -11.72
CA ALA A 35 -10.48 -6.70 -11.36
C ALA A 35 -11.14 -6.85 -9.99
N TYR A 36 -10.83 -5.93 -9.07
CA TYR A 36 -11.35 -5.94 -7.71
C TYR A 36 -12.27 -4.75 -7.47
N GLY A 37 -13.13 -4.84 -6.46
CA GLY A 37 -13.93 -3.72 -6.01
C GLY A 37 -13.08 -2.60 -5.35
N PRO A 38 -13.70 -1.44 -5.07
CA PRO A 38 -12.97 -0.30 -4.49
C PRO A 38 -12.43 -0.59 -3.08
N GLU A 39 -13.04 -1.52 -2.36
CA GLU A 39 -12.55 -2.01 -1.07
C GLU A 39 -11.85 -3.37 -1.21
N LEU A 40 -11.20 -3.57 -2.35
CA LEU A 40 -10.42 -4.77 -2.66
C LEU A 40 -11.23 -6.06 -2.51
N GLU A 41 -12.55 -6.00 -2.81
CA GLU A 41 -13.43 -7.16 -2.84
C GLU A 41 -12.97 -8.12 -3.93
N GLY A 42 -12.93 -9.39 -3.60
CA GLY A 42 -12.43 -10.46 -4.47
C GLY A 42 -10.94 -10.76 -4.34
N PHE A 43 -10.20 -10.00 -3.53
CA PHE A 43 -8.80 -10.32 -3.20
C PHE A 43 -8.71 -11.01 -1.82
N ASP A 44 -8.05 -12.16 -1.76
CA ASP A 44 -7.91 -12.92 -0.52
C ASP A 44 -6.76 -12.41 0.36
N TYR A 45 -7.05 -12.22 1.65
CA TYR A 45 -6.05 -11.87 2.65
C TYR A 45 -5.48 -13.13 3.32
N PRO A 46 -4.22 -13.08 3.80
CA PRO A 46 -3.54 -14.25 4.39
C PRO A 46 -4.07 -14.66 5.77
N ALA A 47 -4.99 -13.89 6.36
CA ALA A 47 -5.65 -14.17 7.62
C ALA A 47 -7.07 -13.58 7.61
N PRO A 48 -7.97 -14.03 8.51
CA PRO A 48 -9.33 -13.48 8.61
C PRO A 48 -9.34 -11.97 8.82
N VAL A 49 -10.09 -11.27 7.96
CA VAL A 49 -10.28 -9.82 8.03
C VAL A 49 -11.48 -9.51 8.92
N LYS A 50 -11.26 -8.63 9.88
CA LYS A 50 -12.27 -8.04 10.76
C LYS A 50 -12.53 -6.60 10.35
N GLN A 51 -13.65 -6.03 10.79
CA GLN A 51 -13.99 -4.63 10.55
C GLN A 51 -14.19 -3.90 11.89
N PHE A 52 -13.60 -2.72 12.00
CA PHE A 52 -13.84 -1.75 13.04
C PHE A 52 -14.68 -0.63 12.46
N ASN A 53 -15.98 -0.57 12.85
CA ASN A 53 -16.91 0.45 12.40
C ASN A 53 -16.89 1.65 13.34
N PHE A 54 -16.81 2.85 12.80
CA PHE A 54 -16.74 4.09 13.57
C PHE A 54 -17.27 5.28 12.76
N THR A 55 -17.38 6.43 13.39
CA THR A 55 -17.72 7.69 12.71
C THR A 55 -16.53 8.65 12.84
N SER A 56 -16.12 9.24 11.72
CA SER A 56 -15.07 10.25 11.67
C SER A 56 -15.47 11.35 10.71
N GLN A 57 -15.30 12.60 11.11
CA GLN A 57 -15.69 13.79 10.32
C GLN A 57 -17.16 13.76 9.85
N GLY A 58 -18.07 13.18 10.66
CA GLY A 58 -19.48 13.02 10.33
C GLY A 58 -19.79 11.88 9.35
N VAL A 59 -18.79 11.13 8.88
CA VAL A 59 -18.94 10.02 7.94
C VAL A 59 -18.83 8.69 8.68
N LYS A 60 -19.75 7.75 8.40
CA LYS A 60 -19.66 6.37 8.86
C LYS A 60 -18.62 5.64 8.03
N LEU A 61 -17.63 5.09 8.69
CA LEU A 61 -16.47 4.44 8.09
C LEU A 61 -16.22 3.09 8.76
N HIS A 62 -15.43 2.25 8.09
CA HIS A 62 -14.80 1.11 8.72
C HIS A 62 -13.31 1.03 8.37
N MET A 63 -12.54 0.48 9.29
CA MET A 63 -11.18 -0.01 9.03
C MET A 63 -11.20 -1.53 9.02
N ALA A 64 -10.70 -2.11 7.94
CA ALA A 64 -10.40 -3.53 7.88
C ALA A 64 -9.08 -3.82 8.61
N TYR A 65 -9.00 -4.94 9.31
CA TYR A 65 -7.77 -5.34 10.00
C TYR A 65 -7.69 -6.85 10.17
N MET A 66 -6.47 -7.35 10.24
CA MET A 66 -6.16 -8.70 10.70
C MET A 66 -5.61 -8.63 12.13
N ASP A 67 -5.95 -9.61 12.96
CA ASP A 67 -5.54 -9.71 14.36
C ASP A 67 -5.06 -11.14 14.63
N ILE A 68 -3.76 -11.33 14.68
CA ILE A 68 -3.11 -12.62 14.71
C ILE A 68 -2.60 -12.89 16.14
N ALA A 69 -3.11 -13.95 16.75
CA ALA A 69 -2.64 -14.42 18.02
C ALA A 69 -1.20 -14.96 17.92
N PRO A 70 -0.43 -14.94 19.01
CA PRO A 70 0.88 -15.60 19.09
C PRO A 70 0.75 -17.09 18.72
N LYS A 71 1.62 -17.57 17.79
CA LYS A 71 1.74 -18.99 17.43
C LYS A 71 2.66 -19.75 18.39
N ALA A 72 3.61 -19.05 19.03
CA ALA A 72 4.44 -19.57 20.10
C ALA A 72 3.95 -19.10 21.47
N LYS A 73 4.70 -19.42 22.55
CA LYS A 73 4.41 -18.89 23.89
C LYS A 73 4.31 -17.36 23.84
N ALA A 74 3.16 -16.83 24.25
CA ALA A 74 2.90 -15.39 24.22
C ALA A 74 3.94 -14.63 25.07
N ASN A 75 4.52 -13.59 24.53
CA ASN A 75 5.45 -12.69 25.22
C ASN A 75 4.78 -11.45 25.85
N GLY A 76 3.45 -11.36 25.74
CA GLY A 76 2.63 -10.27 26.29
C GLY A 76 2.69 -8.96 25.48
N ARG A 77 3.40 -8.95 24.33
CA ARG A 77 3.59 -7.73 23.51
C ARG A 77 2.76 -7.78 22.23
N THR A 78 2.32 -6.60 21.79
CA THR A 78 1.62 -6.41 20.54
C THR A 78 2.48 -5.61 19.58
N VAL A 79 2.50 -6.01 18.29
CA VAL A 79 3.09 -5.24 17.19
C VAL A 79 1.99 -4.85 16.22
N VAL A 80 1.91 -3.57 15.89
CA VAL A 80 0.98 -3.03 14.87
C VAL A 80 1.77 -2.75 13.61
N LEU A 81 1.33 -3.30 12.46
CA LEU A 81 2.00 -3.17 11.17
C LEU A 81 1.25 -2.20 10.27
N MET A 82 1.81 -1.01 10.04
CA MET A 82 1.24 0.03 9.17
C MET A 82 1.87 -0.04 7.79
N HIS A 83 1.04 -0.30 6.77
CA HIS A 83 1.47 -0.47 5.37
C HIS A 83 1.86 0.86 4.70
N GLY A 84 2.61 0.76 3.60
CA GLY A 84 2.91 1.87 2.69
C GLY A 84 1.77 2.16 1.71
N LYS A 85 1.90 3.25 0.93
CA LYS A 85 0.84 3.72 0.01
C LYS A 85 0.47 2.69 -1.07
N ASN A 86 1.43 1.98 -1.62
CA ASN A 86 1.20 0.99 -2.69
C ASN A 86 0.92 -0.42 -2.16
N PHE A 87 0.86 -0.58 -0.86
CA PHE A 87 0.68 -1.85 -0.19
C PHE A 87 -0.56 -1.85 0.71
N CYS A 88 -1.00 -3.04 1.07
CA CYS A 88 -2.09 -3.33 1.98
C CYS A 88 -1.58 -4.14 3.17
N GLY A 89 -2.43 -4.34 4.16
CA GLY A 89 -2.14 -5.25 5.26
C GLY A 89 -1.73 -6.66 4.80
N ALA A 90 -2.27 -7.13 3.69
CA ALA A 90 -1.94 -8.43 3.12
C ALA A 90 -0.44 -8.62 2.81
N THR A 91 0.27 -7.55 2.45
CA THR A 91 1.70 -7.61 2.10
C THR A 91 2.59 -7.94 3.29
N TRP A 92 2.08 -7.84 4.50
CA TRP A 92 2.79 -8.17 5.75
C TRP A 92 2.79 -9.66 6.10
N LYS A 93 2.33 -10.56 5.20
CA LYS A 93 2.21 -11.99 5.49
C LYS A 93 3.46 -12.59 6.16
N ALA A 94 4.63 -12.40 5.58
CA ALA A 94 5.88 -12.92 6.12
C ALA A 94 6.20 -12.35 7.52
N SER A 95 5.92 -11.05 7.73
CA SER A 95 6.13 -10.40 9.03
C SER A 95 5.12 -10.87 10.08
N MET A 96 3.86 -11.11 9.69
CA MET A 96 2.86 -11.71 10.59
C MET A 96 3.31 -13.10 11.06
N ASP A 97 3.82 -13.94 10.13
CA ASP A 97 4.30 -15.28 10.45
C ASP A 97 5.53 -15.23 11.38
N ALA A 98 6.52 -14.38 11.08
CA ALA A 98 7.73 -14.24 11.88
C ALA A 98 7.44 -13.73 13.30
N LEU A 99 6.63 -12.66 13.41
CA LEU A 99 6.30 -12.04 14.70
C LEU A 99 5.41 -12.93 15.56
N SER A 100 4.36 -13.54 14.99
CA SER A 100 3.51 -14.47 15.74
C SER A 100 4.26 -15.73 16.15
N GLY A 101 5.18 -16.23 15.31
CA GLY A 101 6.10 -17.31 15.64
C GLY A 101 7.08 -16.96 16.77
N ALA A 102 7.38 -15.68 16.98
CA ALA A 102 8.20 -15.18 18.10
C ALA A 102 7.37 -14.76 19.34
N GLY A 103 6.07 -15.10 19.37
CA GLY A 103 5.21 -14.89 20.54
C GLY A 103 4.52 -13.53 20.62
N TYR A 104 4.56 -12.69 19.58
CA TYR A 104 3.86 -11.42 19.54
C TYR A 104 2.40 -11.60 19.06
N ARG A 105 1.47 -10.82 19.65
CA ARG A 105 0.21 -10.51 18.99
C ARG A 105 0.48 -9.52 17.85
N VAL A 106 -0.09 -9.74 16.68
CA VAL A 106 0.16 -8.87 15.50
C VAL A 106 -1.16 -8.31 15.01
N VAL A 107 -1.27 -6.98 14.97
CA VAL A 107 -2.44 -6.27 14.45
C VAL A 107 -2.05 -5.55 13.16
N VAL A 108 -2.81 -5.77 12.09
CA VAL A 108 -2.47 -5.26 10.76
C VAL A 108 -3.68 -4.55 10.17
N PRO A 109 -3.83 -3.23 10.41
CA PRO A 109 -4.91 -2.45 9.83
C PRO A 109 -4.61 -2.07 8.36
N ASP A 110 -5.65 -2.06 7.53
CA ASP A 110 -5.69 -1.20 6.36
C ASP A 110 -6.16 0.19 6.82
N GLN A 111 -5.45 1.24 6.44
CA GLN A 111 -5.85 2.59 6.80
C GLN A 111 -7.05 3.07 5.97
N VAL A 112 -7.86 4.00 6.50
CA VAL A 112 -8.93 4.64 5.72
C VAL A 112 -8.36 5.23 4.44
N GLY A 113 -9.03 5.00 3.32
CA GLY A 113 -8.56 5.37 1.99
C GLY A 113 -7.81 4.25 1.26
N PHE A 114 -7.48 3.15 1.95
CA PHE A 114 -6.69 2.05 1.40
C PHE A 114 -7.47 0.73 1.42
N CYS A 115 -7.13 -0.11 0.48
CA CYS A 115 -7.38 -1.56 0.44
C CYS A 115 -8.79 -1.99 0.84
N LYS A 116 -8.95 -2.77 1.92
CA LYS A 116 -10.28 -3.24 2.39
C LYS A 116 -10.99 -2.25 3.35
N SER A 117 -10.41 -1.07 3.58
CA SER A 117 -11.04 -0.02 4.38
C SER A 117 -11.83 0.96 3.53
N SER A 118 -12.75 1.70 4.17
CA SER A 118 -13.60 2.72 3.54
C SER A 118 -12.81 3.74 2.72
N LYS A 119 -13.37 4.13 1.58
CA LYS A 119 -12.86 5.19 0.69
C LYS A 119 -13.88 6.31 0.57
N PRO A 120 -13.94 7.22 1.57
CA PRO A 120 -14.92 8.29 1.57
C PRO A 120 -14.68 9.30 0.43
N GLN A 121 -15.77 9.81 -0.13
CA GLN A 121 -15.70 10.82 -1.18
C GLN A 121 -15.27 12.19 -0.64
N HIS A 122 -15.71 12.51 0.58
CA HIS A 122 -15.40 13.76 1.26
C HIS A 122 -14.76 13.44 2.62
N TYR A 123 -13.45 13.60 2.68
CA TYR A 123 -12.68 13.33 3.89
C TYR A 123 -11.37 14.11 3.85
N GLN A 124 -11.10 14.84 4.92
CA GLN A 124 -9.84 15.55 5.06
C GLN A 124 -8.79 14.61 5.67
N TYR A 125 -7.92 14.08 4.83
CA TYR A 125 -6.82 13.24 5.28
C TYR A 125 -5.75 14.04 6.02
N SER A 126 -5.36 13.53 7.18
CA SER A 126 -4.16 13.96 7.90
C SER A 126 -3.54 12.76 8.62
N PHE A 127 -2.23 12.82 8.85
CA PHE A 127 -1.57 11.79 9.66
C PHE A 127 -2.12 11.78 11.08
N GLN A 128 -2.54 12.93 11.61
CA GLN A 128 -3.21 13.03 12.92
C GLN A 128 -4.52 12.24 12.93
N GLN A 129 -5.36 12.44 11.90
CA GLN A 129 -6.63 11.72 11.83
C GLN A 129 -6.45 10.21 11.64
N LEU A 130 -5.49 9.79 10.80
CA LEU A 130 -5.19 8.36 10.62
C LEU A 130 -4.62 7.74 11.90
N ALA A 131 -3.81 8.48 12.66
CA ALA A 131 -3.31 8.05 13.96
C ALA A 131 -4.43 7.89 15.00
N GLU A 132 -5.37 8.85 15.06
CA GLU A 132 -6.57 8.76 15.91
C GLU A 132 -7.47 7.57 15.55
N ASN A 133 -7.71 7.34 14.25
CA ASN A 133 -8.47 6.19 13.78
C ASN A 133 -7.80 4.87 14.20
N THR A 134 -6.47 4.81 14.06
CA THR A 134 -5.69 3.63 14.47
C THR A 134 -5.75 3.43 15.98
N ARG A 135 -5.62 4.51 16.78
CA ARG A 135 -5.76 4.45 18.24
C ARG A 135 -7.13 3.91 18.64
N ALA A 136 -8.21 4.44 18.05
CA ALA A 136 -9.57 4.00 18.35
C ALA A 136 -9.79 2.51 18.01
N LEU A 137 -9.24 2.03 16.87
CA LEU A 137 -9.24 0.61 16.55
C LEU A 137 -8.54 -0.21 17.63
N LEU A 138 -7.30 0.17 18.01
CA LEU A 138 -6.50 -0.58 19.00
C LEU A 138 -7.19 -0.63 20.36
N GLU A 139 -7.78 0.48 20.79
CA GLU A 139 -8.56 0.55 22.03
C GLU A 139 -9.78 -0.39 21.98
N SER A 140 -10.52 -0.42 20.87
CA SER A 140 -11.71 -1.28 20.69
C SER A 140 -11.43 -2.78 20.80
N ILE A 141 -10.17 -3.20 20.52
CA ILE A 141 -9.72 -4.59 20.62
C ILE A 141 -8.82 -4.86 21.83
N GLY A 142 -8.82 -3.95 22.80
CA GLY A 142 -8.15 -4.09 24.09
C GLY A 142 -6.61 -3.97 24.03
N VAL A 143 -6.05 -3.36 23.00
CA VAL A 143 -4.61 -3.07 22.93
C VAL A 143 -4.33 -1.75 23.64
N LYS A 144 -3.71 -1.83 24.82
CA LYS A 144 -3.38 -0.65 25.64
C LYS A 144 -2.12 0.06 25.16
N ASN A 145 -1.08 -0.72 24.86
CA ASN A 145 0.19 -0.21 24.30
C ASN A 145 0.73 -1.22 23.27
N ALA A 146 1.56 -0.76 22.37
CA ALA A 146 2.12 -1.59 21.31
C ALA A 146 3.45 -1.05 20.78
N THR A 147 4.21 -1.94 20.14
CA THR A 147 5.22 -1.53 19.17
C THR A 147 4.51 -1.12 17.89
N ILE A 148 4.77 0.09 17.39
CA ILE A 148 4.22 0.60 16.14
C ILE A 148 5.27 0.49 15.05
N LEU A 149 5.02 -0.36 14.07
CA LEU A 149 5.92 -0.57 12.93
C LEU A 149 5.27 0.00 11.67
N GLY A 150 5.98 0.88 10.97
CA GLY A 150 5.49 1.47 9.74
C GLY A 150 6.49 1.40 8.59
N HIS A 151 6.01 1.00 7.42
CA HIS A 151 6.77 0.99 6.16
C HIS A 151 6.36 2.18 5.30
N SER A 152 7.34 2.88 4.70
CA SER A 152 7.05 3.95 3.73
C SER A 152 6.16 5.05 4.33
N THR A 153 5.00 5.35 3.73
CA THR A 153 3.96 6.23 4.28
C THR A 153 3.49 5.79 5.67
N GLY A 154 3.41 4.47 5.90
CA GLY A 154 3.14 3.91 7.24
C GLY A 154 4.19 4.31 8.26
N GLY A 155 5.44 4.60 7.84
CA GLY A 155 6.48 5.15 8.70
C GLY A 155 6.22 6.60 9.12
N MET A 156 5.69 7.45 8.22
CA MET A 156 5.22 8.79 8.59
C MET A 156 4.06 8.71 9.58
N LEU A 157 3.10 7.80 9.32
CA LEU A 157 1.96 7.58 10.21
C LEU A 157 2.41 7.04 11.58
N ALA A 158 3.33 6.08 11.61
CA ALA A 158 3.90 5.54 12.84
C ALA A 158 4.63 6.62 13.66
N THR A 159 5.38 7.49 13.00
CA THR A 159 6.01 8.68 13.61
C THR A 159 4.95 9.58 14.24
N ARG A 160 3.90 9.94 13.48
CA ARG A 160 2.79 10.76 13.99
C ARG A 160 2.08 10.11 15.16
N TYR A 161 1.82 8.80 15.09
CA TYR A 161 1.24 8.04 16.21
C TYR A 161 2.11 8.12 17.47
N GLY A 162 3.41 7.89 17.34
CA GLY A 162 4.35 7.98 18.46
C GLY A 162 4.42 9.38 19.09
N LEU A 163 4.33 10.43 18.28
CA LEU A 163 4.31 11.82 18.75
C LEU A 163 3.01 12.16 19.51
N MET A 164 1.85 11.71 19.00
CA MET A 164 0.55 11.97 19.62
C MET A 164 0.29 11.09 20.84
N PHE A 165 0.74 9.83 20.82
CA PHE A 165 0.45 8.84 21.85
C PHE A 165 1.71 8.19 22.42
N PRO A 166 2.65 8.98 22.98
CA PRO A 166 3.93 8.44 23.45
C PRO A 166 3.78 7.41 24.57
N GLN A 167 2.71 7.51 25.38
CA GLN A 167 2.43 6.57 26.48
C GLN A 167 1.83 5.23 25.99
N LEU A 168 1.30 5.20 24.76
CA LEU A 168 0.74 4.01 24.14
C LEU A 168 1.72 3.33 23.17
N THR A 169 2.88 3.95 22.95
CA THR A 169 3.91 3.49 22.01
C THR A 169 5.11 2.93 22.78
N GLU A 170 5.18 1.61 22.88
CA GLU A 170 6.31 0.94 23.57
C GLU A 170 7.62 1.11 22.82
N GLN A 171 7.56 1.01 21.51
CA GLN A 171 8.69 1.13 20.60
C GLN A 171 8.18 1.56 19.22
N LEU A 172 8.98 2.34 18.52
CA LEU A 172 8.73 2.70 17.13
C LEU A 172 9.68 1.92 16.23
N VAL A 173 9.17 1.35 15.13
CA VAL A 173 9.99 0.71 14.10
C VAL A 173 9.67 1.33 12.75
N LEU A 174 10.67 1.89 12.11
CA LEU A 174 10.54 2.59 10.83
C LEU A 174 11.29 1.81 9.75
N VAL A 175 10.54 1.25 8.80
CA VAL A 175 11.07 0.45 7.68
C VAL A 175 11.03 1.29 6.42
N ASN A 176 12.17 1.69 5.91
CA ASN A 176 12.28 2.60 4.77
C ASN A 176 11.18 3.66 4.77
N PRO A 177 11.02 4.43 5.88
CA PRO A 177 9.97 5.44 5.94
C PRO A 177 10.23 6.51 4.87
N ILE A 178 9.17 7.05 4.27
CA ILE A 178 9.27 8.30 3.53
C ILE A 178 9.14 9.48 4.51
N GLY A 179 9.33 10.71 4.02
CA GLY A 179 9.27 11.90 4.89
C GLY A 179 10.48 12.08 5.80
N LEU A 180 11.61 11.47 5.47
CA LEU A 180 12.92 11.76 6.09
C LEU A 180 13.51 13.09 5.60
N GLU A 181 12.89 13.69 4.61
CA GLU A 181 13.18 15.00 4.05
C GLU A 181 11.87 15.75 3.75
N ASP A 182 11.89 17.08 3.76
CA ASP A 182 10.75 17.90 3.32
C ASP A 182 10.92 18.31 1.86
N TRP A 183 10.21 17.65 0.98
CA TRP A 183 10.28 17.88 -0.47
C TRP A 183 9.90 19.31 -0.86
N LYS A 184 8.95 19.95 -0.15
CA LYS A 184 8.56 21.35 -0.37
C LYS A 184 9.74 22.30 -0.09
N ALA A 185 10.37 22.12 1.07
CA ALA A 185 11.52 22.93 1.47
C ALA A 185 12.71 22.75 0.53
N LEU A 186 12.83 21.57 -0.10
CA LEU A 186 13.87 21.28 -1.09
C LEU A 186 13.55 21.84 -2.49
N GLY A 187 12.32 22.31 -2.73
CA GLY A 187 11.92 22.89 -4.01
C GLY A 187 11.21 21.92 -4.98
N VAL A 188 10.72 20.78 -4.49
CA VAL A 188 9.81 19.92 -5.27
C VAL A 188 8.47 20.65 -5.41
N PRO A 189 7.93 20.87 -6.63
CA PRO A 189 6.69 21.59 -6.81
C PRO A 189 5.48 20.80 -6.31
N SER A 190 4.50 21.50 -5.73
CA SER A 190 3.19 20.92 -5.43
C SER A 190 2.43 20.63 -6.72
N LEU A 191 1.89 19.44 -6.84
CA LEU A 191 1.04 19.07 -7.97
C LEU A 191 -0.44 19.40 -7.71
N GLY A 192 -0.86 19.44 -6.43
CA GLY A 192 -2.27 19.56 -6.06
C GLY A 192 -3.08 18.29 -6.33
N VAL A 193 -4.25 18.19 -5.68
CA VAL A 193 -5.09 16.99 -5.71
C VAL A 193 -5.54 16.62 -7.12
N ASP A 194 -5.96 17.62 -7.94
CA ASP A 194 -6.49 17.35 -9.29
C ASP A 194 -5.44 16.70 -10.20
N LYS A 195 -4.19 17.16 -10.15
CA LYS A 195 -3.11 16.55 -10.94
C LYS A 195 -2.74 15.15 -10.44
N TRP A 196 -2.74 14.95 -9.12
CA TRP A 196 -2.57 13.61 -8.56
C TRP A 196 -3.69 12.69 -9.01
N TYR A 197 -4.95 13.15 -8.98
CA TYR A 197 -6.10 12.37 -9.43
C TYR A 197 -5.98 11.95 -10.90
N GLN A 198 -5.62 12.89 -11.78
CA GLN A 198 -5.40 12.56 -13.20
C GLN A 198 -4.28 11.54 -13.41
N ARG A 199 -3.20 11.61 -12.63
CA ARG A 199 -2.12 10.61 -12.65
C ARG A 199 -2.60 9.24 -12.18
N GLU A 200 -3.34 9.20 -11.09
CA GLU A 200 -3.89 7.97 -10.53
C GLU A 200 -4.86 7.28 -11.49
N LEU A 201 -5.70 8.04 -12.20
CA LEU A 201 -6.57 7.50 -13.25
C LEU A 201 -5.80 6.83 -14.41
N GLN A 202 -4.51 7.11 -14.57
CA GLN A 202 -3.64 6.49 -15.56
C GLN A 202 -2.83 5.30 -15.01
N THR A 203 -3.11 4.85 -13.78
CA THR A 203 -2.42 3.73 -13.15
C THR A 203 -2.71 2.42 -13.86
N THR A 204 -1.66 1.66 -14.17
CA THR A 204 -1.73 0.34 -14.80
C THR A 204 -0.80 -0.64 -14.08
N ALA A 205 -1.01 -1.94 -14.26
CA ALA A 205 -0.11 -2.97 -13.72
C ALA A 205 1.34 -2.78 -14.19
N GLU A 206 1.53 -2.39 -15.44
CA GLU A 206 2.85 -2.14 -16.00
C GLU A 206 3.55 -0.97 -15.29
N LYS A 207 2.85 0.17 -15.09
CA LYS A 207 3.41 1.32 -14.38
C LYS A 207 3.77 0.99 -12.94
N ILE A 208 2.89 0.26 -12.23
CA ILE A 208 3.17 -0.21 -10.85
C ILE A 208 4.41 -1.10 -10.85
N ARG A 209 4.45 -2.12 -11.71
CA ARG A 209 5.57 -3.06 -11.82
C ARG A 209 6.90 -2.36 -12.10
N ASN A 210 6.91 -1.44 -13.05
CA ASN A 210 8.12 -0.71 -13.44
C ASN A 210 8.60 0.18 -12.29
N TYR A 211 7.69 0.85 -11.60
CA TYR A 211 8.02 1.66 -10.42
C TYR A 211 8.56 0.79 -9.28
N GLU A 212 7.88 -0.28 -8.92
CA GLU A 212 8.33 -1.18 -7.84
C GLU A 212 9.65 -1.86 -8.19
N LYS A 213 9.81 -2.35 -9.43
CA LYS A 213 11.05 -2.97 -9.88
C LYS A 213 12.24 -2.03 -9.71
N SER A 214 12.12 -0.78 -10.15
CA SER A 214 13.22 0.18 -10.10
C SER A 214 13.49 0.70 -8.68
N THR A 215 12.44 0.95 -7.90
CA THR A 215 12.52 1.66 -6.63
C THR A 215 12.53 0.71 -5.43
N TYR A 216 11.65 -0.32 -5.45
CA TYR A 216 11.50 -1.24 -4.31
C TYR A 216 12.49 -2.38 -4.35
N TYR A 217 12.81 -2.90 -5.56
CA TYR A 217 13.52 -4.16 -5.74
C TYR A 217 14.86 -4.01 -6.48
N VAL A 218 15.40 -2.80 -6.58
CA VAL A 218 16.75 -2.49 -7.13
C VAL A 218 16.94 -3.14 -8.52
N ASN A 219 15.97 -2.92 -9.40
CA ASN A 219 15.89 -3.47 -10.76
C ASN A 219 15.85 -5.01 -10.87
N THR A 220 15.71 -5.72 -9.74
CA THR A 220 15.50 -7.17 -9.71
C THR A 220 14.00 -7.46 -9.60
N TRP A 221 13.49 -8.38 -10.45
CA TRP A 221 12.10 -8.79 -10.40
C TRP A 221 12.02 -10.28 -10.08
N LYS A 222 11.15 -10.63 -9.13
CA LYS A 222 10.84 -12.01 -8.77
C LYS A 222 9.34 -12.28 -8.93
N PRO A 223 8.94 -13.50 -9.32
CA PRO A 223 7.52 -13.84 -9.51
C PRO A 223 6.65 -13.59 -8.29
N GLU A 224 7.19 -13.73 -7.08
CA GLU A 224 6.48 -13.49 -5.82
C GLU A 224 6.05 -12.04 -5.60
N TYR A 225 6.54 -11.08 -6.37
CA TYR A 225 6.12 -9.66 -6.29
C TYR A 225 4.87 -9.38 -7.13
N GLU A 226 4.63 -10.20 -8.16
CA GLU A 226 3.52 -9.98 -9.10
C GLU A 226 2.13 -9.96 -8.45
N PRO A 227 1.79 -10.81 -7.48
CA PRO A 227 0.49 -10.74 -6.81
C PRO A 227 0.18 -9.37 -6.19
N TRP A 228 1.19 -8.64 -5.71
CA TRP A 228 1.03 -7.31 -5.11
C TRP A 228 0.78 -6.23 -6.14
N VAL A 229 1.41 -6.34 -7.30
CA VAL A 229 1.10 -5.49 -8.47
C VAL A 229 -0.34 -5.72 -8.91
N GLN A 230 -0.77 -6.98 -9.03
CA GLN A 230 -2.13 -7.32 -9.44
C GLN A 230 -3.18 -6.93 -8.40
N MET A 231 -2.86 -7.00 -7.11
CA MET A 231 -3.69 -6.53 -6.01
C MET A 231 -4.02 -5.03 -6.20
N LEU A 232 -3.00 -4.21 -6.38
CA LEU A 232 -3.19 -2.76 -6.55
C LEU A 232 -3.84 -2.44 -7.90
N ALA A 233 -3.32 -2.97 -9.00
CA ALA A 233 -3.85 -2.72 -10.35
C ALA A 233 -5.29 -3.18 -10.52
N GLY A 234 -5.69 -4.26 -9.84
CA GLY A 234 -7.04 -4.80 -9.88
C GLY A 234 -8.10 -3.82 -9.38
N MET A 235 -7.80 -2.98 -8.39
CA MET A 235 -8.70 -1.92 -7.94
C MET A 235 -8.88 -0.83 -9.02
N TYR A 236 -7.84 -0.53 -9.80
CA TYR A 236 -7.91 0.43 -10.91
C TYR A 236 -8.58 -0.13 -12.17
N ARG A 237 -8.68 -1.46 -12.30
CA ARG A 237 -9.45 -2.14 -13.36
C ARG A 237 -10.92 -2.30 -13.00
N GLY A 238 -11.26 -2.26 -11.71
CA GLY A 238 -12.61 -2.44 -11.20
C GLY A 238 -13.50 -1.21 -11.37
N LYS A 239 -14.79 -1.39 -11.05
CA LYS A 239 -15.82 -0.33 -11.16
C LYS A 239 -15.59 0.85 -10.21
N GLY A 240 -14.75 0.69 -9.18
CA GLY A 240 -14.42 1.71 -8.19
C GLY A 240 -13.18 2.55 -8.54
N LYS A 241 -12.68 2.50 -9.78
CA LYS A 241 -11.45 3.17 -10.19
C LYS A 241 -11.41 4.64 -9.78
N GLU A 242 -12.48 5.39 -10.01
CA GLU A 242 -12.52 6.82 -9.70
C GLU A 242 -12.40 7.09 -8.21
N ILE A 243 -13.10 6.37 -7.36
CA ILE A 243 -13.03 6.58 -5.90
C ILE A 243 -11.69 6.11 -5.33
N VAL A 244 -11.09 5.07 -5.89
CA VAL A 244 -9.74 4.61 -5.54
C VAL A 244 -8.72 5.69 -5.91
N ALA A 245 -8.77 6.19 -7.14
CA ALA A 245 -7.88 7.23 -7.63
C ALA A 245 -8.04 8.54 -6.85
N TRP A 246 -9.29 8.91 -6.49
CA TRP A 246 -9.59 10.10 -5.70
C TRP A 246 -8.95 10.03 -4.31
N ASN A 247 -9.20 8.94 -3.57
CA ASN A 247 -8.61 8.77 -2.25
C ASN A 247 -7.07 8.71 -2.31
N SER A 248 -6.53 8.04 -3.33
CA SER A 248 -5.08 8.00 -3.57
C SER A 248 -4.49 9.39 -3.80
N ALA A 249 -5.18 10.25 -4.55
CA ALA A 249 -4.76 11.64 -4.79
C ALA A 249 -4.76 12.49 -3.51
N LEU A 250 -5.83 12.38 -2.70
CA LEU A 250 -5.90 13.06 -1.39
C LEU A 250 -4.78 12.61 -0.45
N LEU A 251 -4.45 11.32 -0.48
CA LEU A 251 -3.36 10.75 0.31
C LEU A 251 -1.98 11.22 -0.17
N TYR A 252 -1.76 11.41 -1.47
CA TYR A 252 -0.54 12.05 -1.98
C TYR A 252 -0.39 13.48 -1.49
N ASP A 253 -1.48 14.25 -1.51
CA ASP A 253 -1.48 15.62 -1.02
C ASP A 253 -1.18 15.66 0.49
N MET A 254 -1.81 14.78 1.28
CA MET A 254 -1.47 14.61 2.70
C MET A 254 0.02 14.33 2.91
N ILE A 255 0.58 13.36 2.19
CA ILE A 255 1.99 12.97 2.31
C ILE A 255 2.91 14.16 2.00
N TYR A 256 2.63 14.89 0.91
CA TYR A 256 3.44 16.02 0.48
C TYR A 256 3.32 17.22 1.42
N THR A 257 2.12 17.50 1.95
CA THR A 257 1.86 18.73 2.74
C THR A 257 2.18 18.60 4.21
N GLN A 258 2.34 17.37 4.75
CA GLN A 258 2.48 17.12 6.19
C GLN A 258 3.80 16.42 6.53
N PRO A 259 4.95 17.11 6.42
CA PRO A 259 6.24 16.54 6.77
C PRO A 259 6.32 16.23 8.27
N VAL A 260 7.03 15.16 8.62
CA VAL A 260 7.26 14.73 10.01
C VAL A 260 8.71 14.92 10.46
N VAL A 261 9.61 15.22 9.53
CA VAL A 261 11.06 15.28 9.76
C VAL A 261 11.46 16.28 10.84
N TYR A 262 10.75 17.38 10.96
CA TYR A 262 11.03 18.45 11.94
C TYR A 262 10.72 18.07 13.38
N GLU A 263 9.91 17.01 13.59
CA GLU A 263 9.45 16.57 14.89
C GLU A 263 10.22 15.34 15.42
N PHE A 264 11.16 14.79 14.66
CA PHE A 264 11.98 13.64 15.10
C PHE A 264 12.65 13.84 16.47
N PRO A 265 13.18 15.04 16.83
CA PRO A 265 13.76 15.27 18.14
C PRO A 265 12.77 15.13 19.31
N LEU A 266 11.47 15.16 19.05
CA LEU A 266 10.40 15.07 20.05
C LEU A 266 9.97 13.63 20.36
N LEU A 267 10.46 12.65 19.59
CA LEU A 267 10.17 11.23 19.83
C LEU A 267 10.80 10.74 21.13
N LYS A 268 10.01 10.17 22.03
CA LYS A 268 10.42 9.79 23.39
C LYS A 268 10.72 8.30 23.56
N MET A 269 10.14 7.45 22.69
CA MET A 269 10.25 6.01 22.75
C MET A 269 11.51 5.50 22.04
N PRO A 270 12.02 4.30 22.39
CA PRO A 270 13.04 3.63 21.59
C PRO A 270 12.58 3.49 20.14
N THR A 271 13.44 3.86 19.20
CA THR A 271 13.12 3.84 17.78
C THR A 271 14.13 3.01 17.00
N LEU A 272 13.67 2.01 16.27
CA LEU A 272 14.47 1.18 15.38
C LEU A 272 14.26 1.61 13.93
N LEU A 273 15.34 1.98 13.26
CA LEU A 273 15.36 2.27 11.82
C LEU A 273 15.88 1.03 11.07
N LEU A 274 15.10 0.51 10.12
CA LEU A 274 15.46 -0.61 9.24
C LEU A 274 15.49 -0.09 7.81
N ILE A 275 16.66 0.17 7.25
CA ILE A 275 16.83 0.97 6.04
C ILE A 275 17.59 0.21 4.94
N GLY A 276 16.93 -0.04 3.80
CA GLY A 276 17.57 -0.45 2.56
C GLY A 276 18.26 0.76 1.90
N LEU A 277 19.57 0.68 1.73
CA LEU A 277 20.37 1.83 1.29
C LEU A 277 20.28 2.12 -0.22
N LYS A 278 19.73 1.20 -1.02
CA LYS A 278 19.47 1.40 -2.46
C LYS A 278 18.12 2.05 -2.73
N ASP A 279 17.37 2.40 -1.69
CA ASP A 279 16.12 3.12 -1.83
C ASP A 279 16.36 4.53 -2.38
N THR A 280 15.49 4.95 -3.31
CA THR A 280 15.54 6.28 -3.93
C THR A 280 14.18 6.98 -3.93
N THR A 281 13.27 6.50 -3.08
CA THR A 281 11.88 6.99 -3.02
C THR A 281 11.83 8.44 -2.55
N ALA A 282 11.20 9.30 -3.36
CA ALA A 282 10.85 10.67 -2.99
C ALA A 282 9.58 11.08 -3.71
N ILE A 283 8.63 11.68 -2.99
CA ILE A 283 7.34 12.09 -3.55
C ILE A 283 7.53 13.29 -4.48
N GLY A 284 6.94 13.21 -5.68
CA GLY A 284 7.03 14.27 -6.69
C GLY A 284 8.40 14.41 -7.36
N LYS A 285 9.31 13.46 -7.15
CA LYS A 285 10.67 13.47 -7.71
C LYS A 285 10.68 13.65 -9.24
N ASP A 286 9.73 13.04 -9.93
CA ASP A 286 9.55 13.15 -11.39
C ASP A 286 9.16 14.57 -11.86
N ALA A 287 8.45 15.32 -11.01
CA ALA A 287 8.06 16.71 -11.25
C ALA A 287 9.12 17.72 -10.77
N ALA A 288 10.11 17.27 -10.03
CA ALA A 288 11.18 18.15 -9.52
C ALA A 288 12.07 18.67 -10.64
N PRO A 289 12.71 19.83 -10.46
CA PRO A 289 13.74 20.32 -11.37
C PRO A 289 14.85 19.27 -11.58
N GLU A 290 15.37 19.16 -12.80
CA GLU A 290 16.33 18.12 -13.19
C GLU A 290 17.55 18.09 -12.25
N ALA A 291 18.10 19.26 -11.92
CA ALA A 291 19.26 19.38 -11.03
C ALA A 291 18.99 18.94 -9.58
N LEU A 292 17.71 18.86 -9.18
CA LEU A 292 17.29 18.45 -7.82
C LEU A 292 17.06 16.93 -7.74
N ARG A 293 16.57 16.31 -8.80
CA ARG A 293 16.18 14.88 -8.81
C ARG A 293 17.23 13.93 -8.23
N PRO A 294 18.54 14.04 -8.56
CA PRO A 294 19.56 13.14 -8.01
C PRO A 294 19.78 13.30 -6.50
N LYS A 295 19.41 14.45 -5.94
CA LYS A 295 19.59 14.76 -4.51
C LYS A 295 18.44 14.24 -3.64
N LEU A 296 17.28 13.97 -4.24
CA LEU A 296 16.09 13.48 -3.53
C LEU A 296 16.15 11.97 -3.31
N GLY A 297 15.74 11.54 -2.11
CA GLY A 297 15.71 10.13 -1.74
C GLY A 297 17.12 9.53 -1.59
N ASN A 298 18.09 10.29 -1.09
CA ASN A 298 19.42 9.79 -0.76
C ASN A 298 19.39 9.04 0.58
N TYR A 299 18.86 7.81 0.59
CA TYR A 299 18.68 7.04 1.82
C TYR A 299 19.95 6.77 2.62
N PRO A 300 21.16 6.56 2.04
CA PRO A 300 22.38 6.49 2.83
C PRO A 300 22.60 7.73 3.72
N GLU A 301 22.36 8.91 3.20
CA GLU A 301 22.48 10.18 3.94
C GLU A 301 21.29 10.41 4.88
N LEU A 302 20.07 10.18 4.39
CA LEU A 302 18.82 10.34 5.15
C LEU A 302 18.79 9.46 6.40
N ALA A 303 19.24 8.19 6.29
CA ALA A 303 19.33 7.27 7.42
C ALA A 303 20.24 7.81 8.52
N GLN A 304 21.42 8.35 8.15
CA GLN A 304 22.38 8.91 9.09
C GLN A 304 21.87 10.20 9.75
N LYS A 305 21.18 11.05 8.99
CA LYS A 305 20.54 12.26 9.53
C LYS A 305 19.41 11.89 10.51
N THR A 306 18.58 10.92 10.13
CA THR A 306 17.43 10.51 10.93
C THR A 306 17.83 9.87 12.26
N VAL A 307 18.82 8.95 12.24
CA VAL A 307 19.28 8.30 13.49
C VAL A 307 19.90 9.29 14.46
N LYS A 308 20.52 10.35 13.95
CA LYS A 308 21.07 11.45 14.79
C LYS A 308 19.99 12.37 15.33
N ALA A 309 18.88 12.56 14.58
CA ALA A 309 17.80 13.45 14.97
C ALA A 309 16.87 12.84 16.03
N ILE A 310 16.73 11.52 16.08
CA ILE A 310 15.84 10.84 17.03
C ILE A 310 16.64 10.44 18.29
N PRO A 311 16.28 10.91 19.50
CA PRO A 311 17.12 10.78 20.70
C PRO A 311 17.45 9.32 21.10
N LYS A 312 16.54 8.38 20.84
CA LYS A 312 16.69 6.96 21.24
C LYS A 312 16.65 6.04 20.01
N ALA A 313 17.29 6.44 18.92
CA ALA A 313 17.28 5.67 17.69
C ALA A 313 18.43 4.69 17.59
N THR A 314 18.13 3.53 17.01
CA THR A 314 19.09 2.53 16.54
C THR A 314 18.89 2.33 15.04
N LEU A 315 19.97 2.26 14.29
CA LEU A 315 19.95 2.08 12.83
C LEU A 315 20.51 0.70 12.47
N VAL A 316 19.74 -0.04 11.68
CA VAL A 316 20.19 -1.22 10.94
C VAL A 316 20.03 -0.95 9.46
N THR A 317 21.07 -1.17 8.70
CA THR A 317 21.08 -0.93 7.24
C THR A 317 21.17 -2.23 6.46
N PHE A 318 20.53 -2.23 5.29
CA PHE A 318 20.62 -3.31 4.29
C PHE A 318 21.26 -2.72 3.03
N PRO A 319 22.58 -2.90 2.82
CA PRO A 319 23.34 -2.18 1.78
C PRO A 319 22.83 -2.40 0.35
N GLU A 320 22.32 -3.60 0.05
CA GLU A 320 21.88 -3.99 -1.30
C GLU A 320 20.35 -3.99 -1.49
N MET A 321 19.59 -3.56 -0.49
CA MET A 321 18.13 -3.55 -0.57
C MET A 321 17.59 -2.15 -0.88
N GLY A 322 16.43 -2.12 -1.55
CA GLY A 322 15.68 -0.90 -1.89
C GLY A 322 14.61 -0.58 -0.86
N HIS A 323 13.47 -0.08 -1.37
CA HIS A 323 12.38 0.45 -0.54
C HIS A 323 11.61 -0.62 0.26
N ALA A 324 11.64 -1.89 -0.14
CA ALA A 324 10.88 -2.96 0.50
C ALA A 324 11.80 -4.11 0.99
N PRO A 325 12.70 -3.86 1.97
CA PRO A 325 13.63 -4.88 2.45
C PRO A 325 12.92 -6.10 3.04
N GLN A 326 11.75 -5.92 3.66
CA GLN A 326 10.90 -6.98 4.20
C GLN A 326 10.39 -7.97 3.14
N MET A 327 10.42 -7.57 1.87
CA MET A 327 10.01 -8.40 0.73
C MET A 327 11.20 -8.90 -0.09
N GLN A 328 12.28 -8.12 -0.17
CA GLN A 328 13.48 -8.49 -0.94
C GLN A 328 14.25 -9.64 -0.31
N ASP A 329 14.48 -9.58 1.00
CA ASP A 329 15.08 -10.64 1.81
C ASP A 329 14.35 -10.73 3.16
N PRO A 330 13.20 -11.45 3.20
CA PRO A 330 12.42 -11.60 4.42
C PRO A 330 13.23 -12.20 5.58
N LYS A 331 14.19 -13.08 5.30
CA LYS A 331 15.01 -13.73 6.34
C LYS A 331 15.89 -12.72 7.05
N ALA A 332 16.76 -12.03 6.30
CA ALA A 332 17.67 -11.04 6.88
C ALA A 332 16.91 -9.90 7.57
N PHE A 333 15.79 -9.47 6.96
CA PHE A 333 14.91 -8.43 7.53
C PHE A 333 14.34 -8.86 8.88
N HIS A 334 13.72 -10.06 8.97
CA HIS A 334 13.08 -10.50 10.21
C HIS A 334 14.09 -10.86 11.30
N GLU A 335 15.27 -11.35 10.97
CA GLU A 335 16.37 -11.52 11.95
C GLU A 335 16.75 -10.18 12.59
N ALA A 336 16.93 -9.13 11.78
CA ALA A 336 17.23 -7.78 12.27
C ALA A 336 16.06 -7.18 13.09
N LEU A 337 14.83 -7.33 12.61
CA LEU A 337 13.63 -6.86 13.29
C LEU A 337 13.49 -7.52 14.68
N LEU A 338 13.52 -8.84 14.76
CA LEU A 338 13.35 -9.57 16.01
C LEU A 338 14.48 -9.26 17.02
N LYS A 339 15.72 -9.12 16.55
CA LYS A 339 16.84 -8.65 17.37
C LYS A 339 16.60 -7.25 17.93
N GLY A 340 16.13 -6.32 17.10
CA GLY A 340 15.82 -4.95 17.52
C GLY A 340 14.62 -4.84 18.47
N LEU A 341 13.62 -5.74 18.32
CA LEU A 341 12.49 -5.83 19.25
C LEU A 341 12.86 -6.43 20.61
N ALA A 342 13.88 -7.26 20.68
CA ALA A 342 14.37 -7.88 21.90
C ALA A 342 15.39 -7.01 22.67
N ALA A 343 15.92 -5.93 22.07
CA ALA A 343 16.87 -5.04 22.71
C ALA A 343 16.28 -4.39 23.97
N PRO A 344 17.09 -4.12 25.03
CA PRO A 344 16.66 -3.36 26.19
C PRO A 344 16.07 -2.00 25.79
N ARG A 345 15.01 -1.57 26.50
CA ARG A 345 14.26 -0.34 26.22
C ARG A 345 14.64 0.81 27.13
#